data_098ea04d8f8b86acf360db53f52382b1
#
_entry.id   098ea04d8f8b86acf360db53f52382b1
#
_cell.length_a   1.000
_cell.length_b   1.000
_cell.length_c   1.000
_cell.angle_alpha   90.00
_cell.angle_beta   90.00
_cell.angle_gamma   90.00
#
_symmetry.space_group_name_H-M   'P 1'
#
loop_
_entity.id
_entity.type
_entity.pdbx_description
1 polymer ?
#
loop_
_entity_poly.entity_id
_entity_poly.type
_entity_poly.pdbx_seq_one_letter_code
_entity_poly.pdbx_strand_id
1 'polypeptide(L)'
;MYKKILVPLDGSKLAECALPHVEGLATSSAGAEVVLVSVTERITGFRVMDDSSQPLGGRFVPEAVGKQEKEARKYLGRIAKDLEAKGIKVLTEVLLGQPAEEITFFATNEGCDLIVMASHGRSGPSRWAHGSVAEKVFRANCAPLLMVRAPGCAGA
;
A
#
# COMPACT_ATOMS: atom_id res chain seq x y z
N MET A 1 12.41 -5.97 -17.81
CA MET A 1 13.08 -5.50 -16.57
C MET A 1 12.23 -4.37 -16.01
N TYR A 2 11.78 -4.50 -14.78
CA TYR A 2 10.87 -3.54 -14.15
C TYR A 2 11.62 -2.27 -13.73
N LYS A 3 10.99 -1.10 -13.94
CA LYS A 3 11.56 0.21 -13.61
C LYS A 3 10.94 0.83 -12.36
N LYS A 4 9.63 0.63 -12.15
CA LYS A 4 8.89 1.19 -11.01
C LYS A 4 7.98 0.13 -10.40
N ILE A 5 8.36 -0.35 -9.23
CA ILE A 5 7.70 -1.44 -8.51
C ILE A 5 6.86 -0.86 -7.37
N LEU A 6 5.54 -1.04 -7.43
CA LEU A 6 4.62 -0.64 -6.37
C LEU A 6 4.44 -1.75 -5.34
N VAL A 7 4.55 -1.40 -4.06
CA VAL A 7 4.45 -2.35 -2.94
C VAL A 7 3.46 -1.84 -1.89
N PRO A 8 2.21 -2.28 -1.97
CA PRO A 8 1.21 -1.97 -0.95
C PRO A 8 1.49 -2.71 0.36
N LEU A 9 1.53 -1.95 1.47
CA LEU A 9 1.77 -2.45 2.82
C LEU A 9 0.73 -1.88 3.79
N ASP A 10 0.18 -2.71 4.64
CA ASP A 10 -0.89 -2.36 5.58
C ASP A 10 -0.45 -2.32 7.05
N GLY A 11 0.85 -2.42 7.30
CA GLY A 11 1.43 -2.45 8.64
C GLY A 11 1.46 -3.85 9.27
N SER A 12 0.93 -4.88 8.62
CA SER A 12 0.96 -6.25 9.11
C SER A 12 2.24 -6.99 8.72
N LYS A 13 2.64 -7.94 9.55
CA LYS A 13 3.75 -8.85 9.24
C LYS A 13 3.45 -9.74 8.02
N LEU A 14 2.18 -10.04 7.77
CA LEU A 14 1.79 -10.80 6.59
C LEU A 14 2.08 -10.03 5.30
N ALA A 15 1.82 -8.71 5.27
CA ALA A 15 2.15 -7.88 4.12
C ALA A 15 3.66 -7.81 3.87
N GLU A 16 4.47 -7.82 4.93
CA GLU A 16 5.94 -7.78 4.83
C GLU A 16 6.55 -9.02 4.17
N CYS A 17 5.81 -10.14 4.02
CA CYS A 17 6.32 -11.32 3.32
C CYS A 17 6.62 -11.07 1.83
N ALA A 18 6.10 -9.98 1.27
CA ALA A 18 6.41 -9.53 -0.09
C ALA A 18 7.82 -8.92 -0.23
N LEU A 19 8.38 -8.37 0.85
CA LEU A 19 9.64 -7.60 0.82
C LEU A 19 10.85 -8.37 0.30
N PRO A 20 11.10 -9.65 0.66
CA PRO A 20 12.22 -10.40 0.09
C PRO A 20 12.14 -10.55 -1.44
N HIS A 21 10.93 -10.67 -1.99
CA HIS A 21 10.73 -10.73 -3.43
C HIS A 21 10.98 -9.37 -4.10
N VAL A 22 10.52 -8.28 -3.46
CA VAL A 22 10.78 -6.91 -3.91
C VAL A 22 12.29 -6.63 -3.95
N GLU A 23 13.00 -7.02 -2.90
CA GLU A 23 14.46 -6.87 -2.81
C GLU A 23 15.18 -7.61 -3.95
N GLY A 24 14.83 -8.89 -4.17
CA GLY A 24 15.40 -9.67 -5.27
C GLY A 24 15.12 -9.07 -6.65
N LEU A 25 13.91 -8.58 -6.89
CA LEU A 25 13.52 -7.94 -8.15
C LEU A 25 14.23 -6.60 -8.35
N ALA A 26 14.27 -5.75 -7.33
CA ALA A 26 14.91 -4.46 -7.42
C ALA A 26 16.43 -4.57 -7.62
N THR A 27 17.07 -5.52 -6.95
CA THR A 27 18.51 -5.78 -7.10
C THR A 27 18.85 -6.32 -8.48
N SER A 28 18.00 -7.20 -9.04
CA SER A 28 18.22 -7.77 -10.39
C SER A 28 17.86 -6.80 -11.51
N SER A 29 17.11 -5.74 -11.22
CA SER A 29 16.69 -4.72 -12.19
C SER A 29 17.45 -3.43 -11.94
N ALA A 30 18.62 -3.26 -12.56
CA ALA A 30 19.47 -2.09 -12.37
C ALA A 30 18.66 -0.78 -12.52
N GLY A 31 18.63 0.04 -11.45
CA GLY A 31 17.93 1.31 -11.43
C GLY A 31 16.42 1.23 -11.18
N ALA A 32 15.90 0.07 -10.78
CA ALA A 32 14.51 -0.03 -10.36
C ALA A 32 14.22 0.84 -9.13
N GLU A 33 13.11 1.56 -9.17
CA GLU A 33 12.57 2.34 -8.05
C GLU A 33 11.45 1.54 -7.38
N VAL A 34 11.53 1.42 -6.07
CA VAL A 34 10.49 0.78 -5.26
C VAL A 34 9.63 1.86 -4.63
N VAL A 35 8.32 1.79 -4.81
CA VAL A 35 7.36 2.71 -4.19
C VAL A 35 6.56 1.94 -3.15
N LEU A 36 6.81 2.22 -1.87
CA LEU A 36 6.06 1.66 -0.77
C LEU A 36 4.83 2.52 -0.51
N VAL A 37 3.64 1.94 -0.54
CA VAL A 37 2.41 2.67 -0.26
C VAL A 37 1.65 2.04 0.91
N SER A 38 1.04 2.88 1.73
CA SER A 38 0.07 2.47 2.73
C SER A 38 -1.21 3.27 2.52
N VAL A 39 -2.35 2.60 2.57
CA VAL A 39 -3.64 3.27 2.42
C VAL A 39 -4.30 3.36 3.78
N THR A 40 -4.62 4.59 4.20
CA THR A 40 -5.40 4.85 5.39
C THR A 40 -6.84 5.10 4.98
N GLU A 41 -7.78 4.43 5.64
CA GLU A 41 -9.20 4.59 5.34
C GLU A 41 -9.70 5.95 5.81
N ARG A 42 -10.57 6.59 5.02
CA ARG A 42 -11.30 7.75 5.50
C ARG A 42 -12.20 7.30 6.65
N ILE A 43 -12.08 7.94 7.79
CA ILE A 43 -13.04 7.76 8.87
C ILE A 43 -14.37 8.39 8.39
N THR A 44 -15.23 7.59 7.78
CA THR A 44 -16.60 7.96 7.43
C THR A 44 -17.42 7.88 8.71
N GLY A 45 -17.44 8.96 9.50
CA GLY A 45 -18.18 9.00 10.75
C GLY A 45 -18.46 10.40 11.29
N PHE A 46 -17.88 11.41 10.69
CA PHE A 46 -18.24 12.80 10.96
C PHE A 46 -19.11 13.33 9.83
N ARG A 47 -20.43 13.17 9.94
CA ARG A 47 -21.34 14.13 9.33
C ARG A 47 -21.05 15.45 10.02
N VAL A 48 -20.32 16.33 9.37
CA VAL A 48 -20.40 17.75 9.67
C VAL A 48 -21.85 18.11 9.39
N MET A 49 -22.66 18.24 10.44
CA MET A 49 -23.93 18.93 10.33
C MET A 49 -23.56 20.33 9.89
N ASP A 50 -23.90 20.61 8.63
CA ASP A 50 -23.85 21.93 8.07
C ASP A 50 -24.87 22.78 8.84
N ASP A 51 -24.38 23.55 9.79
CA ASP A 51 -25.08 24.75 10.22
C ASP A 51 -24.42 25.93 9.51
N SER A 52 -25.19 26.42 8.55
CA SER A 52 -24.91 27.53 7.69
C SER A 52 -24.25 28.72 8.40
N SER A 53 -23.03 28.97 8.08
CA SER A 53 -22.41 30.30 7.87
C SER A 53 -20.92 30.29 8.26
N GLN A 54 -20.09 30.17 7.25
CA GLN A 54 -18.80 30.85 7.05
C GLN A 54 -17.82 29.97 6.26
N PRO A 55 -17.23 30.45 5.17
CA PRO A 55 -16.18 29.73 4.48
C PRO A 55 -14.85 29.96 5.20
N LEU A 56 -14.48 29.07 6.09
CA LEU A 56 -13.14 29.04 6.62
C LEU A 56 -12.31 28.03 5.81
N GLY A 57 -11.45 28.56 4.97
CA GLY A 57 -10.41 27.84 4.27
C GLY A 57 -9.37 27.27 5.26
N GLY A 58 -9.70 26.18 5.89
CA GLY A 58 -8.81 25.37 6.67
C GLY A 58 -9.24 23.91 6.52
N ARG A 59 -8.40 23.10 5.89
CA ARG A 59 -8.58 21.63 5.89
C ARG A 59 -8.56 21.17 7.34
N PHE A 60 -9.72 21.01 7.94
CA PHE A 60 -9.85 20.33 9.20
C PHE A 60 -9.64 18.82 8.94
N VAL A 61 -8.41 18.37 9.08
CA VAL A 61 -8.11 16.93 9.08
C VAL A 61 -8.42 16.45 10.50
N PRO A 62 -9.40 15.55 10.69
CA PRO A 62 -9.66 15.00 12.01
C PRO A 62 -8.36 14.44 12.62
N GLU A 63 -8.10 14.73 13.89
CA GLU A 63 -6.89 14.33 14.61
C GLU A 63 -6.59 12.82 14.47
N ALA A 64 -7.64 12.00 14.43
CA ALA A 64 -7.54 10.55 14.21
C ALA A 64 -6.96 10.17 12.82
N VAL A 65 -7.29 10.93 11.77
CA VAL A 65 -6.74 10.70 10.42
C VAL A 65 -5.26 11.08 10.39
N GLY A 66 -4.90 12.21 11.00
CA GLY A 66 -3.51 12.64 11.12
C GLY A 66 -2.64 11.65 11.91
N LYS A 67 -3.20 11.01 12.94
CA LYS A 67 -2.50 9.98 13.71
C LYS A 67 -2.22 8.73 12.88
N GLN A 68 -3.21 8.22 12.15
CA GLN A 68 -3.06 7.04 11.29
C GLN A 68 -2.06 7.30 10.16
N GLU A 69 -2.13 8.47 9.54
CA GLU A 69 -1.18 8.89 8.52
C GLU A 69 0.25 8.95 9.07
N LYS A 70 0.44 9.53 10.24
CA LYS A 70 1.75 9.63 10.90
C LYS A 70 2.32 8.24 11.24
N GLU A 71 1.49 7.33 11.74
CA GLU A 71 1.89 5.95 12.02
C GLU A 71 2.27 5.20 10.73
N ALA A 72 1.48 5.36 9.67
CA ALA A 72 1.77 4.78 8.36
C ALA A 72 3.09 5.31 7.78
N ARG A 73 3.34 6.62 7.84
CA ARG A 73 4.61 7.23 7.40
C ARG A 73 5.80 6.69 8.18
N LYS A 74 5.67 6.56 9.50
CA LYS A 74 6.73 6.01 10.37
C LYS A 74 7.01 4.55 10.01
N TYR A 75 5.96 3.77 9.77
CA TYR A 75 6.07 2.37 9.38
C TYR A 75 6.79 2.20 8.03
N LEU A 76 6.33 2.92 7.00
CA LEU A 76 6.95 2.88 5.67
C LEU A 76 8.39 3.38 5.70
N GLY A 77 8.67 4.44 6.47
CA GLY A 77 10.01 4.99 6.61
C GLY A 77 11.02 4.01 7.23
N ARG A 78 10.57 3.14 8.15
CA ARG A 78 11.40 2.06 8.70
C ARG A 78 11.79 1.06 7.61
N ILE A 79 10.82 0.60 6.83
CA ILE A 79 11.06 -0.36 5.75
C ILE A 79 11.91 0.26 4.63
N ALA A 80 11.64 1.52 4.28
CA ALA A 80 12.42 2.23 3.28
C ALA A 80 13.90 2.29 3.64
N LYS A 81 14.23 2.63 4.89
CA LYS A 81 15.63 2.65 5.36
C LYS A 81 16.33 1.29 5.24
N ASP A 82 15.61 0.21 5.54
CA ASP A 82 16.16 -1.15 5.43
C ASP A 82 16.47 -1.51 3.97
N LEU A 83 15.62 -1.11 3.02
CA LEU A 83 15.84 -1.34 1.58
C LEU A 83 16.91 -0.38 1.01
N GLU A 84 16.92 0.88 1.43
CA GLU A 84 17.92 1.86 1.02
C GLU A 84 19.33 1.46 1.48
N ALA A 85 19.47 0.87 2.68
CA ALA A 85 20.72 0.32 3.17
C ALA A 85 21.30 -0.79 2.27
N LYS A 86 20.44 -1.42 1.46
CA LYS A 86 20.80 -2.43 0.44
C LYS A 86 21.02 -1.84 -0.95
N GLY A 87 21.03 -0.51 -1.06
CA GLY A 87 21.26 0.21 -2.32
C GLY A 87 20.03 0.29 -3.25
N ILE A 88 18.84 0.04 -2.73
CA ILE A 88 17.58 0.13 -3.49
C ILE A 88 17.02 1.54 -3.38
N LYS A 89 16.63 2.13 -4.51
CA LYS A 89 15.94 3.43 -4.51
C LYS A 89 14.50 3.25 -4.05
N VAL A 90 14.10 3.95 -2.99
CA VAL A 90 12.77 3.81 -2.38
C VAL A 90 12.06 5.14 -2.27
N LEU A 91 10.78 5.16 -2.61
CA LEU A 91 9.83 6.22 -2.30
C LEU A 91 8.75 5.69 -1.36
N THR A 92 8.19 6.56 -0.54
CA THR A 92 7.09 6.21 0.37
C THR A 92 5.93 7.17 0.18
N GLU A 93 4.72 6.62 0.08
CA GLU A 93 3.49 7.40 -0.03
C GLU A 93 2.41 6.84 0.89
N VAL A 94 1.65 7.74 1.51
CA VAL A 94 0.46 7.40 2.29
C VAL A 94 -0.76 7.94 1.55
N LEU A 95 -1.61 7.03 1.11
CA LEU A 95 -2.83 7.32 0.36
C LEU A 95 -4.03 7.32 1.30
N LEU A 96 -5.07 8.07 0.96
CA LEU A 96 -6.28 8.20 1.76
C LEU A 96 -7.51 7.78 0.95
N GLY A 97 -8.13 6.67 1.30
CA GLY A 97 -9.32 6.18 0.62
C GLY A 97 -9.54 4.68 0.78
N GLN A 98 -10.17 4.09 -0.22
CA GLN A 98 -10.38 2.64 -0.27
C GLN A 98 -9.11 1.93 -0.79
N PRO A 99 -8.56 0.95 -0.05
CA PRO A 99 -7.25 0.39 -0.38
C PRO A 99 -7.07 -0.06 -1.82
N ALA A 100 -7.96 -0.89 -2.34
CA ALA A 100 -7.81 -1.41 -3.70
C ALA A 100 -7.93 -0.31 -4.77
N GLU A 101 -8.83 0.64 -4.58
CA GLU A 101 -9.06 1.75 -5.51
C GLU A 101 -7.84 2.68 -5.55
N GLU A 102 -7.33 3.06 -4.38
CA GLU A 102 -6.17 3.94 -4.28
C GLU A 102 -4.89 3.28 -4.84
N ILE A 103 -4.68 1.99 -4.58
CA ILE A 103 -3.55 1.23 -5.12
C ILE A 103 -3.60 1.21 -6.65
N THR A 104 -4.75 0.89 -7.23
CA THR A 104 -4.90 0.78 -8.70
C THR A 104 -4.82 2.14 -9.39
N PHE A 105 -5.41 3.16 -8.79
CA PHE A 105 -5.32 4.54 -9.27
C PHE A 105 -3.88 5.05 -9.25
N PHE A 106 -3.16 4.84 -8.14
CA PHE A 106 -1.76 5.22 -7.99
C PHE A 106 -0.88 4.47 -9.00
N ALA A 107 -1.06 3.16 -9.13
CA ALA A 107 -0.29 2.35 -10.08
C ALA A 107 -0.41 2.85 -11.52
N THR A 108 -1.63 3.21 -11.93
CA THR A 108 -1.92 3.74 -13.28
C THR A 108 -1.32 5.12 -13.49
N ASN A 109 -1.56 6.05 -12.56
CA ASN A 109 -1.14 7.44 -12.71
C ASN A 109 0.38 7.61 -12.64
N GLU A 110 1.03 6.84 -11.77
CA GLU A 110 2.47 6.88 -11.59
C GLU A 110 3.24 5.99 -12.58
N GLY A 111 2.55 5.29 -13.45
CA GLY A 111 3.15 4.39 -14.44
C GLY A 111 3.95 3.26 -13.80
N CYS A 112 3.44 2.67 -12.73
CA CYS A 112 4.06 1.50 -12.12
C CYS A 112 3.94 0.31 -13.08
N ASP A 113 5.03 -0.38 -13.31
CA ASP A 113 5.10 -1.49 -14.26
C ASP A 113 5.07 -2.88 -13.60
N LEU A 114 5.04 -2.91 -12.26
CA LEU A 114 4.78 -4.10 -11.46
C LEU A 114 4.17 -3.72 -10.11
N ILE A 115 3.18 -4.48 -9.68
CA ILE A 115 2.67 -4.46 -8.30
C ILE A 115 3.15 -5.74 -7.61
N VAL A 116 3.76 -5.63 -6.43
CA VAL A 116 4.15 -6.78 -5.59
C VAL A 116 3.42 -6.67 -4.26
N MET A 117 2.57 -7.63 -3.95
CA MET A 117 1.81 -7.61 -2.70
C MET A 117 1.60 -9.00 -2.13
N ALA A 118 1.36 -9.08 -0.83
CA ALA A 118 0.96 -10.32 -0.18
C ALA A 118 -0.48 -10.70 -0.54
N SER A 119 -0.75 -11.99 -0.62
CA SER A 119 -2.11 -12.50 -0.87
C SER A 119 -3.10 -12.14 0.24
N HIS A 120 -2.62 -11.89 1.47
CA HIS A 120 -3.40 -11.49 2.64
C HIS A 120 -2.66 -10.40 3.43
N GLY A 121 -3.43 -9.60 4.17
CA GLY A 121 -2.91 -8.56 5.04
C GLY A 121 -3.50 -8.69 6.46
N ARG A 122 -3.93 -7.57 7.05
CA ARG A 122 -4.45 -7.47 8.43
C ARG A 122 -5.56 -8.45 8.76
N SER A 123 -6.42 -8.79 7.81
CA SER A 123 -7.52 -9.74 8.02
C SER A 123 -7.05 -11.19 8.19
N GLY A 124 -5.76 -11.44 7.98
CA GLY A 124 -5.18 -12.77 8.09
C GLY A 124 -5.68 -13.75 7.04
N PRO A 125 -5.26 -15.03 7.13
CA PRO A 125 -5.72 -16.08 6.24
C PRO A 125 -7.23 -16.31 6.43
N SER A 126 -8.01 -15.97 5.41
CA SER A 126 -9.43 -16.28 5.37
C SER A 126 -9.69 -17.58 4.60
N ARG A 127 -10.93 -18.10 4.67
CA ARG A 127 -11.36 -19.26 3.86
C ARG A 127 -11.26 -19.03 2.35
N TRP A 128 -11.08 -17.80 1.92
CA TRP A 128 -10.91 -17.41 0.53
C TRP A 128 -9.42 -17.48 0.17
N ALA A 129 -9.15 -17.92 -1.03
CA ALA A 129 -7.78 -18.12 -1.53
C ALA A 129 -6.95 -16.83 -1.54
N HIS A 130 -7.58 -15.66 -1.53
CA HIS A 130 -6.95 -14.34 -1.58
C HIS A 130 -7.69 -13.34 -0.67
N GLY A 131 -6.96 -12.35 -0.12
CA GLY A 131 -7.55 -11.24 0.63
C GLY A 131 -8.38 -10.32 -0.27
N SER A 132 -9.37 -9.65 0.32
CA SER A 132 -10.32 -8.80 -0.42
C SER A 132 -9.64 -7.67 -1.23
N VAL A 133 -8.56 -7.09 -0.71
CA VAL A 133 -7.79 -6.05 -1.42
C VAL A 133 -7.02 -6.66 -2.57
N ALA A 134 -6.30 -7.76 -2.33
CA ALA A 134 -5.50 -8.44 -3.34
C ALA A 134 -6.36 -8.92 -4.53
N GLU A 135 -7.55 -9.46 -4.25
CA GLU A 135 -8.49 -9.87 -5.28
C GLU A 135 -8.98 -8.69 -6.14
N LYS A 136 -9.34 -7.57 -5.50
CA LYS A 136 -9.80 -6.37 -6.22
C LYS A 136 -8.68 -5.77 -7.08
N VAL A 137 -7.45 -5.71 -6.57
CA VAL A 137 -6.28 -5.23 -7.33
C VAL A 137 -6.02 -6.15 -8.53
N PHE A 138 -6.07 -7.46 -8.33
CA PHE A 138 -5.94 -8.43 -9.41
C PHE A 138 -7.01 -8.24 -10.50
N ARG A 139 -8.27 -8.07 -10.12
CA ARG A 139 -9.38 -7.86 -11.06
C ARG A 139 -9.28 -6.54 -11.82
N ALA A 140 -8.69 -5.52 -11.23
CA ALA A 140 -8.51 -4.22 -11.88
C ALA A 140 -7.52 -4.27 -13.06
N ASN A 141 -6.60 -5.25 -13.06
CA ASN A 141 -5.66 -5.53 -14.16
C ASN A 141 -4.95 -4.29 -14.72
N CYS A 142 -4.57 -3.37 -13.81
CA CYS A 142 -3.94 -2.09 -14.20
C CYS A 142 -2.44 -2.19 -14.47
N ALA A 143 -1.78 -3.21 -13.92
CA ALA A 143 -0.36 -3.52 -14.09
C ALA A 143 -0.10 -5.00 -13.81
N PRO A 144 1.00 -5.59 -14.30
CA PRO A 144 1.45 -6.91 -13.85
C PRO A 144 1.46 -7.01 -12.33
N LEU A 145 0.99 -8.13 -11.80
CA LEU A 145 0.86 -8.36 -10.37
C LEU A 145 1.62 -9.61 -9.94
N LEU A 146 2.60 -9.46 -9.05
CA LEU A 146 3.22 -10.55 -8.31
C LEU A 146 2.53 -10.69 -6.96
N MET A 147 1.73 -11.73 -6.82
CA MET A 147 1.07 -12.05 -5.56
C MET A 147 1.91 -13.04 -4.76
N VAL A 148 2.43 -12.58 -3.63
CA VAL A 148 3.22 -13.39 -2.72
C VAL A 148 2.31 -14.10 -1.72
N ARG A 149 2.44 -15.41 -1.62
CA ARG A 149 1.66 -16.20 -0.67
C ARG A 149 2.08 -15.88 0.76
N ALA A 150 1.16 -15.36 1.55
CA ALA A 150 1.43 -15.08 2.95
C ALA A 150 1.61 -16.37 3.76
N PRO A 151 2.51 -16.41 4.74
CA PRO A 151 2.69 -17.56 5.63
C PRO A 151 1.37 -17.92 6.34
N GLY A 152 1.09 -19.22 6.50
CA GLY A 152 -0.15 -19.70 7.11
C GLY A 152 -1.34 -19.82 6.16
N CYS A 153 -1.25 -19.32 4.93
CA CYS A 153 -2.23 -19.58 3.88
C CYS A 153 -1.95 -20.96 3.27
N ALA A 154 -2.41 -22.01 3.94
CA ALA A 154 -2.38 -23.36 3.35
C ALA A 154 -3.28 -23.36 2.12
N GLY A 155 -2.75 -23.79 0.99
CA GLY A 155 -3.56 -24.01 -0.21
C GLY A 155 -4.63 -25.06 0.10
N ALA A 156 -5.84 -24.78 -0.29
CA ALA A 156 -6.82 -25.80 -0.47
C ALA A 156 -6.37 -26.73 -1.60
#